data_7c66132b3f3d0fac5bb8fed7aa18a912
#
_entry.id   7c66132b3f3d0fac5bb8fed7aa18a912
#
_cell.length_a   1.000
_cell.length_b   1.000
_cell.length_c   1.000
_cell.angle_alpha   90.00
_cell.angle_beta   90.00
_cell.angle_gamma   90.00
#
_symmetry.space_group_name_H-M   'P 1'
#
loop_
_entity.id
_entity.type
_entity.pdbx_description
1 polymer ?
#
loop_
_entity_poly.entity_id
_entity_poly.type
_entity_poly.pdbx_seq_one_letter_code
_entity_poly.pdbx_strand_id
1 'polypeptide(L)'
;MLNGYNSALTRRQLMAGSASFGAAGLLPATGFAKAPLLNNLAPAFYRFKIGSIEATVISDGPLNFPDAGKIFTRAPDAEIRKLLADEFLPTDAVRMEQNILILNTGDKLIMFDTGMLSMKPNPSLPSGRILRSMAEAGIKPEDIDAIVLTHLHIDHAGGIMSEDGKTRNFPNAQIFTTEADFNFWQSEKLIGTPAETSRTTVLKNIVPNKDRLVMVKDGQEILPGIQAISSPGHTVGHMSYMITSGGKSFCLTGDIAHHSILLRRPKMGIGFDTDSEAASNSRIKMCEMLASQKIPALIFHLPWPGIGHIAKEDEGYRFVPVPIIPA
;
A
#
# COMPACT_ATOMS: atom_id res chain seq x y z
N MET A 1 13.90 54.25 -6.16
CA MET A 1 14.93 54.02 -5.13
C MET A 1 14.24 53.59 -3.86
N LEU A 2 14.15 52.33 -3.60
CA LEU A 2 13.85 51.75 -2.29
C LEU A 2 14.69 50.47 -2.16
N ASN A 3 15.73 50.61 -1.31
CA ASN A 3 16.70 49.56 -1.05
C ASN A 3 16.09 48.45 -0.19
N GLY A 4 16.40 47.22 -0.54
CA GLY A 4 16.03 46.04 0.18
C GLY A 4 16.71 45.89 1.53
N TYR A 5 16.02 45.22 2.45
CA TYR A 5 16.59 44.61 3.64
C TYR A 5 16.36 43.09 3.57
N ASN A 6 17.38 42.42 3.07
CA ASN A 6 17.56 40.99 3.32
C ASN A 6 18.54 40.86 4.49
N SER A 7 18.07 40.62 5.69
CA SER A 7 18.90 40.14 6.79
C SER A 7 18.35 38.81 7.29
N ALA A 8 18.81 37.71 6.72
CA ALA A 8 18.63 36.38 7.28
C ALA A 8 19.47 36.26 8.56
N LEU A 9 18.80 36.19 9.70
CA LEU A 9 19.45 35.90 10.99
C LEU A 9 20.10 34.52 10.95
N THR A 10 21.38 34.46 11.16
CA THR A 10 22.12 33.18 11.26
C THR A 10 21.83 32.51 12.60
N ARG A 11 21.87 31.17 12.61
CA ARG A 11 21.68 30.34 13.84
C ARG A 11 22.59 30.78 15.00
N ARG A 12 23.71 31.41 14.72
CA ARG A 12 24.67 31.90 15.71
C ARG A 12 24.21 33.18 16.43
N GLN A 13 23.41 34.01 15.77
CA GLN A 13 22.84 35.25 16.34
C GLN A 13 21.62 34.98 17.22
N LEU A 14 20.92 33.86 17.04
CA LEU A 14 19.84 33.43 17.92
C LEU A 14 20.34 32.90 19.28
N MET A 15 21.60 32.45 19.36
CA MET A 15 22.19 31.87 20.58
C MET A 15 22.93 32.87 21.45
N ALA A 16 23.11 34.10 21.02
CA ALA A 16 23.89 35.14 21.74
C ALA A 16 23.05 36.05 22.62
N GLY A 17 21.72 35.89 22.66
CA GLY A 17 20.80 36.78 23.39
C GLY A 17 20.43 36.35 24.82
N SER A 18 21.07 35.35 25.41
CA SER A 18 20.66 34.78 26.70
C SER A 18 21.77 34.79 27.75
N ALA A 19 22.50 35.89 27.91
CA ALA A 19 23.45 35.99 29.00
C ALA A 19 23.34 37.38 29.60
N SER A 20 22.48 37.61 30.61
CA SER A 20 22.58 38.55 31.70
C SER A 20 21.24 38.70 32.43
N PHE A 21 20.99 37.89 33.45
CA PHE A 21 20.24 38.28 34.64
C PHE A 21 20.68 37.38 35.79
N GLY A 22 21.63 37.89 36.58
CA GLY A 22 21.94 37.38 37.89
C GLY A 22 20.92 37.86 38.90
N ALA A 23 20.18 36.93 39.49
CA ALA A 23 19.57 37.10 40.82
C ALA A 23 19.42 35.70 41.43
N ALA A 24 20.19 35.42 42.47
CA ALA A 24 20.09 34.22 43.25
C ALA A 24 18.75 34.20 44.00
N GLY A 25 17.84 33.38 43.52
CA GLY A 25 16.66 32.92 44.24
C GLY A 25 16.70 31.41 44.23
N LEU A 26 16.76 30.76 45.42
CA LEU A 26 16.56 29.34 45.58
C LEU A 26 15.13 28.97 45.12
N LEU A 27 14.98 28.80 43.80
CA LEU A 27 13.80 28.10 43.28
C LEU A 27 14.02 26.61 43.50
N PRO A 28 13.02 25.88 44.04
CA PRO A 28 13.09 24.44 44.09
C PRO A 28 13.38 23.93 42.67
N ALA A 29 14.37 23.08 42.54
CA ALA A 29 14.66 22.38 41.29
C ALA A 29 13.36 21.63 40.90
N THR A 30 12.55 22.25 40.08
CA THR A 30 11.44 21.55 39.43
C THR A 30 12.11 20.49 38.57
N GLY A 31 12.06 19.26 39.05
CA GLY A 31 12.53 18.13 38.28
C GLY A 31 11.77 18.13 36.97
N PHE A 32 12.44 18.48 35.87
CA PHE A 32 11.86 18.32 34.54
C PHE A 32 11.53 16.86 34.39
N ALA A 33 10.25 16.52 34.33
CA ALA A 33 9.81 15.19 34.02
C ALA A 33 10.45 14.81 32.68
N LYS A 34 11.33 13.79 32.68
CA LYS A 34 11.86 13.22 31.45
C LYS A 34 10.69 12.63 30.69
N ALA A 35 10.35 13.21 29.54
CA ALA A 35 9.38 12.60 28.63
C ALA A 35 10.06 11.42 27.95
N PRO A 36 9.69 10.16 28.25
CA PRO A 36 10.23 9.01 27.55
C PRO A 36 9.82 9.04 26.08
N LEU A 37 10.73 8.61 25.20
CA LEU A 37 10.39 8.43 23.79
C LEU A 37 9.35 7.31 23.68
N LEU A 38 8.22 7.59 23.01
CA LEU A 38 7.13 6.64 22.85
C LEU A 38 7.50 5.49 21.91
N ASN A 39 8.49 5.67 21.02
CA ASN A 39 8.96 4.70 20.01
C ASN A 39 7.82 4.17 19.10
N ASN A 40 6.70 4.87 19.03
CA ASN A 40 5.56 4.58 18.17
C ASN A 40 5.36 5.79 17.26
N LEU A 41 5.82 5.70 16.01
CA LEU A 41 5.99 6.85 15.13
C LEU A 41 4.75 7.17 14.29
N ALA A 42 3.87 6.19 14.04
CA ALA A 42 2.67 6.38 13.23
C ALA A 42 1.58 5.36 13.64
N PRO A 43 0.29 5.71 13.52
CA PRO A 43 -0.79 4.77 13.71
C PRO A 43 -0.73 3.68 12.63
N ALA A 44 -1.04 2.43 13.00
CA ALA A 44 -1.05 1.29 12.09
C ALA A 44 -2.34 1.20 11.27
N PHE A 45 -3.32 2.10 11.48
CA PHE A 45 -4.58 2.13 10.76
C PHE A 45 -5.08 3.56 10.53
N TYR A 46 -5.90 3.73 9.48
CA TYR A 46 -6.59 4.97 9.14
C TYR A 46 -8.04 4.67 8.75
N ARG A 47 -9.01 5.40 9.33
CA ARG A 47 -10.45 5.20 9.06
C ARG A 47 -11.05 6.35 8.28
N PHE A 48 -11.98 6.00 7.37
CA PHE A 48 -12.75 6.93 6.57
C PHE A 48 -14.09 6.31 6.16
N LYS A 49 -14.90 7.01 5.37
CA LYS A 49 -16.18 6.48 4.88
C LYS A 49 -16.27 6.54 3.36
N ILE A 50 -16.90 5.51 2.79
CA ILE A 50 -17.34 5.46 1.39
C ILE A 50 -18.87 5.37 1.42
N GLY A 51 -19.56 6.50 1.30
CA GLY A 51 -21.00 6.54 1.54
C GLY A 51 -21.37 6.07 2.96
N SER A 52 -22.11 4.97 3.08
CA SER A 52 -22.48 4.33 4.36
C SER A 52 -21.46 3.30 4.86
N ILE A 53 -20.51 2.86 4.02
CA ILE A 53 -19.50 1.86 4.36
C ILE A 53 -18.40 2.53 5.21
N GLU A 54 -18.01 1.88 6.31
CA GLU A 54 -16.82 2.23 7.06
C GLU A 54 -15.61 1.53 6.45
N ALA A 55 -14.58 2.30 6.13
CA ALA A 55 -13.36 1.82 5.51
C ALA A 55 -12.19 2.02 6.47
N THR A 56 -11.35 1.01 6.63
CA THR A 56 -10.13 1.06 7.44
C THR A 56 -8.97 0.61 6.59
N VAL A 57 -7.97 1.48 6.40
CA VAL A 57 -6.67 1.07 5.86
C VAL A 57 -5.82 0.57 7.00
N ILE A 58 -5.20 -0.59 6.81
CA ILE A 58 -4.29 -1.23 7.76
C ILE A 58 -2.90 -1.30 7.12
N SER A 59 -1.85 -0.91 7.85
CA SER A 59 -0.47 -1.05 7.38
C SER A 59 0.09 -2.43 7.75
N ASP A 60 0.56 -3.17 6.76
CA ASP A 60 1.39 -4.38 6.99
C ASP A 60 2.88 -4.04 7.19
N GLY A 61 3.24 -2.76 7.05
CA GLY A 61 4.60 -2.23 7.11
C GLY A 61 5.25 -2.16 5.74
N PRO A 62 6.35 -1.39 5.61
CA PRO A 62 6.98 -1.13 4.33
C PRO A 62 7.85 -2.28 3.83
N LEU A 63 7.98 -2.34 2.51
CA LEU A 63 9.03 -3.03 1.79
C LEU A 63 10.15 -2.05 1.46
N ASN A 64 11.40 -2.46 1.65
CA ASN A 64 12.56 -1.64 1.33
C ASN A 64 13.45 -2.42 0.34
N PHE A 65 13.72 -1.82 -0.78
CA PHE A 65 14.53 -2.40 -1.84
C PHE A 65 15.80 -1.55 -2.00
N PRO A 66 16.99 -2.11 -1.82
CA PRO A 66 18.23 -1.48 -2.24
C PRO A 66 18.29 -1.47 -3.76
N ASP A 67 18.92 -0.45 -4.35
CA ASP A 67 19.19 -0.34 -5.79
C ASP A 67 17.92 -0.14 -6.65
N ALA A 68 17.46 1.10 -6.70
CA ALA A 68 16.30 1.51 -7.49
C ALA A 68 16.41 1.13 -8.99
N GLY A 69 17.61 1.12 -9.55
CA GLY A 69 17.86 0.75 -10.95
C GLY A 69 17.57 -0.72 -11.27
N LYS A 70 17.54 -1.59 -10.25
CA LYS A 70 17.16 -3.01 -10.42
C LYS A 70 15.67 -3.26 -10.28
N ILE A 71 14.96 -2.35 -9.61
CA ILE A 71 13.53 -2.48 -9.35
C ILE A 71 12.71 -1.99 -10.53
N PHE A 72 13.03 -0.80 -11.06
CA PHE A 72 12.32 -0.25 -12.21
C PHE A 72 12.96 -0.71 -13.52
N THR A 73 12.12 -0.95 -14.51
CA THR A 73 12.51 -1.46 -15.84
C THR A 73 11.97 -0.56 -16.95
N ARG A 74 12.44 -0.75 -18.18
CA ARG A 74 12.00 -0.02 -19.38
C ARG A 74 12.27 1.50 -19.31
N ALA A 75 13.28 1.91 -18.51
CA ALA A 75 13.80 3.27 -18.47
C ALA A 75 15.29 3.25 -18.13
N PRO A 76 16.08 4.24 -18.60
CA PRO A 76 17.48 4.37 -18.20
C PRO A 76 17.62 4.66 -16.70
N ASP A 77 18.65 4.10 -16.05
CA ASP A 77 18.93 4.32 -14.63
C ASP A 77 19.04 5.81 -14.26
N ALA A 78 19.63 6.61 -15.13
CA ALA A 78 19.73 8.06 -14.92
C ALA A 78 18.36 8.76 -14.87
N GLU A 79 17.39 8.31 -15.67
CA GLU A 79 16.02 8.82 -15.65
C GLU A 79 15.32 8.41 -14.35
N ILE A 80 15.46 7.15 -13.93
CA ILE A 80 14.89 6.63 -12.67
C ILE A 80 15.40 7.47 -11.50
N ARG A 81 16.71 7.65 -11.38
CA ARG A 81 17.33 8.45 -10.30
C ARG A 81 16.88 9.91 -10.33
N LYS A 82 16.77 10.48 -11.53
CA LYS A 82 16.25 11.85 -11.67
C LYS A 82 14.81 11.97 -11.17
N LEU A 83 13.92 11.04 -11.55
CA LEU A 83 12.52 11.05 -11.12
C LEU A 83 12.40 10.93 -9.60
N LEU A 84 13.21 10.07 -8.97
CA LEU A 84 13.25 9.94 -7.50
C LEU A 84 13.77 11.23 -6.86
N ALA A 85 14.85 11.83 -7.37
CA ALA A 85 15.39 13.08 -6.86
C ALA A 85 14.38 14.24 -6.97
N ASP A 86 13.64 14.33 -8.06
CA ASP A 86 12.60 15.34 -8.28
C ASP A 86 11.46 15.25 -7.23
N GLU A 87 11.28 14.09 -6.63
CA GLU A 87 10.30 13.82 -5.56
C GLU A 87 10.95 13.85 -4.15
N PHE A 88 12.20 14.29 -4.04
CA PHE A 88 12.96 14.33 -2.78
C PHE A 88 13.15 12.96 -2.11
N LEU A 89 13.17 11.90 -2.91
CA LEU A 89 13.34 10.52 -2.44
C LEU A 89 14.80 10.05 -2.60
N PRO A 90 15.23 9.03 -1.82
CA PRO A 90 16.51 8.37 -2.04
C PRO A 90 16.63 7.88 -3.48
N THR A 91 17.77 8.12 -4.12
CA THR A 91 17.99 7.74 -5.53
C THR A 91 18.57 6.35 -5.70
N ASP A 92 18.97 5.72 -4.61
CA ASP A 92 19.64 4.41 -4.55
C ASP A 92 18.80 3.34 -3.85
N ALA A 93 17.65 3.71 -3.31
CA ALA A 93 16.74 2.78 -2.64
C ALA A 93 15.28 3.13 -2.94
N VAL A 94 14.41 2.12 -2.84
CA VAL A 94 12.96 2.28 -3.03
C VAL A 94 12.25 1.76 -1.80
N ARG A 95 11.32 2.55 -1.27
CA ARG A 95 10.40 2.17 -0.23
C ARG A 95 8.98 2.10 -0.81
N MET A 96 8.29 1.01 -0.51
CA MET A 96 6.90 0.76 -0.89
C MET A 96 6.11 0.42 0.37
N GLU A 97 4.96 1.05 0.57
CA GLU A 97 4.07 0.68 1.68
C GLU A 97 3.24 -0.56 1.30
N GLN A 98 2.54 -1.12 2.27
CA GLN A 98 1.54 -2.17 2.07
C GLN A 98 0.25 -1.71 2.75
N ASN A 99 -0.63 -1.11 1.96
CA ASN A 99 -1.87 -0.45 2.40
C ASN A 99 -3.06 -1.39 2.17
N ILE A 100 -3.46 -2.12 3.20
CA ILE A 100 -4.53 -3.12 3.14
C ILE A 100 -5.85 -2.48 3.52
N LEU A 101 -6.90 -2.69 2.71
CA LEU A 101 -8.23 -2.13 2.96
C LEU A 101 -9.13 -3.15 3.63
N ILE A 102 -9.83 -2.74 4.68
CA ILE A 102 -10.93 -3.49 5.28
C ILE A 102 -12.19 -2.62 5.22
N LEU A 103 -13.28 -3.19 4.71
CA LEU A 103 -14.59 -2.56 4.65
C LEU A 103 -15.52 -3.19 5.68
N ASN A 104 -16.23 -2.36 6.44
CA ASN A 104 -17.39 -2.75 7.24
C ASN A 104 -18.65 -2.21 6.57
N THR A 105 -19.46 -3.10 6.01
CA THR A 105 -20.71 -2.74 5.33
C THR A 105 -21.90 -2.66 6.29
N GLY A 106 -21.69 -3.01 7.56
CA GLY A 106 -22.76 -3.22 8.56
C GLY A 106 -23.19 -4.69 8.64
N ASP A 107 -23.11 -5.42 7.52
CA ASP A 107 -23.46 -6.85 7.44
C ASP A 107 -22.22 -7.75 7.36
N LYS A 108 -21.11 -7.25 6.79
CA LYS A 108 -19.88 -8.02 6.54
C LYS A 108 -18.64 -7.19 6.77
N LEU A 109 -17.59 -7.86 7.26
CA LEU A 109 -16.22 -7.37 7.22
C LEU A 109 -15.49 -8.00 6.02
N ILE A 110 -15.05 -7.16 5.09
CA ILE A 110 -14.42 -7.54 3.82
C ILE A 110 -13.00 -6.99 3.81
N MET A 111 -12.01 -7.87 3.71
CA MET A 111 -10.59 -7.51 3.67
C MET A 111 -10.05 -7.67 2.25
N PHE A 112 -9.38 -6.65 1.72
CA PHE A 112 -8.68 -6.72 0.44
C PHE A 112 -7.21 -6.95 0.68
N ASP A 113 -6.72 -8.09 0.20
CA ASP A 113 -5.36 -8.59 0.42
C ASP A 113 -5.05 -8.87 1.91
N THR A 114 -3.98 -9.60 2.19
CA THR A 114 -3.68 -10.10 3.55
C THR A 114 -2.27 -9.78 4.02
N GLY A 115 -1.49 -9.03 3.27
CA GLY A 115 -0.09 -8.79 3.58
C GLY A 115 0.76 -10.07 3.45
N MET A 116 2.01 -9.99 3.86
CA MET A 116 2.96 -11.10 3.74
C MET A 116 3.12 -11.92 5.03
N LEU A 117 2.75 -11.38 6.18
CA LEU A 117 2.86 -12.06 7.48
C LEU A 117 4.21 -12.80 7.64
N SER A 118 4.13 -14.12 7.84
CA SER A 118 5.29 -15.01 8.01
C SER A 118 6.02 -15.35 6.71
N MET A 119 5.45 -15.01 5.56
CA MET A 119 6.09 -15.25 4.25
C MET A 119 7.24 -14.29 3.94
N LYS A 120 7.48 -13.28 4.78
CA LYS A 120 8.56 -12.31 4.56
C LYS A 120 9.93 -12.99 4.41
N PRO A 121 10.72 -12.59 3.39
CA PRO A 121 11.98 -13.27 3.08
C PRO A 121 13.06 -13.07 4.16
N ASN A 122 12.90 -12.06 5.01
CA ASN A 122 13.81 -11.78 6.12
C ASN A 122 13.00 -11.40 7.37
N PRO A 123 13.17 -12.11 8.51
CA PRO A 123 12.46 -11.79 9.76
C PRO A 123 12.68 -10.37 10.28
N SER A 124 13.80 -9.73 9.93
CA SER A 124 14.11 -8.35 10.34
C SER A 124 13.36 -7.28 9.54
N LEU A 125 12.63 -7.64 8.48
CA LEU A 125 11.82 -6.68 7.72
C LEU A 125 10.72 -6.09 8.61
N PRO A 126 10.45 -4.78 8.50
CA PRO A 126 9.39 -4.10 9.25
C PRO A 126 7.97 -4.47 8.79
N SER A 127 7.82 -5.19 7.67
CA SER A 127 6.57 -5.72 7.13
C SER A 127 6.08 -6.98 7.85
N GLY A 128 4.92 -7.50 7.47
CA GLY A 128 4.31 -8.70 8.07
C GLY A 128 3.67 -8.42 9.41
N ARG A 129 3.06 -7.23 9.59
CA ARG A 129 2.46 -6.78 10.85
C ARG A 129 0.94 -6.81 10.85
N ILE A 130 0.31 -7.34 9.82
CA ILE A 130 -1.14 -7.20 9.60
C ILE A 130 -1.98 -7.57 10.82
N LEU A 131 -1.71 -8.71 11.47
CA LEU A 131 -2.49 -9.15 12.64
C LEU A 131 -2.32 -8.19 13.83
N ARG A 132 -1.13 -7.66 14.04
CA ARG A 132 -0.87 -6.66 15.08
C ARG A 132 -1.61 -5.36 14.75
N SER A 133 -1.50 -4.90 13.51
CA SER A 133 -2.15 -3.66 13.07
C SER A 133 -3.68 -3.75 13.10
N MET A 134 -4.25 -4.93 12.79
CA MET A 134 -5.68 -5.21 12.98
C MET A 134 -6.09 -5.13 14.45
N ALA A 135 -5.30 -5.73 15.34
CA ALA A 135 -5.58 -5.67 16.78
C ALA A 135 -5.54 -4.22 17.31
N GLU A 136 -4.59 -3.40 16.87
CA GLU A 136 -4.54 -1.96 17.18
C GLU A 136 -5.76 -1.21 16.63
N ALA A 137 -6.34 -1.66 15.51
CA ALA A 137 -7.58 -1.13 14.94
C ALA A 137 -8.84 -1.70 15.61
N GLY A 138 -8.73 -2.67 16.54
CA GLY A 138 -9.86 -3.34 17.19
C GLY A 138 -10.60 -4.30 16.27
N ILE A 139 -9.96 -4.82 15.23
CA ILE A 139 -10.51 -5.78 14.26
C ILE A 139 -9.88 -7.15 14.55
N LYS A 140 -10.71 -8.18 14.69
CA LYS A 140 -10.24 -9.54 14.92
C LYS A 140 -10.21 -10.32 13.60
N PRO A 141 -9.22 -11.18 13.38
CA PRO A 141 -9.16 -12.00 12.17
C PRO A 141 -10.35 -12.94 11.98
N GLU A 142 -10.91 -13.45 13.05
CA GLU A 142 -12.11 -14.30 13.04
C GLU A 142 -13.39 -13.57 12.63
N ASP A 143 -13.43 -12.24 12.68
CA ASP A 143 -14.56 -11.43 12.27
C ASP A 143 -14.60 -11.15 10.77
N ILE A 144 -13.52 -11.51 10.03
CA ILE A 144 -13.44 -11.31 8.57
C ILE A 144 -14.31 -12.35 7.85
N ASP A 145 -15.32 -11.87 7.12
CA ASP A 145 -16.25 -12.70 6.34
C ASP A 145 -15.72 -13.04 4.94
N ALA A 146 -14.96 -12.11 4.35
CA ALA A 146 -14.44 -12.25 3.01
C ALA A 146 -13.04 -11.66 2.88
N ILE A 147 -12.16 -12.39 2.18
CA ILE A 147 -10.87 -11.91 1.69
C ILE A 147 -10.98 -11.80 0.17
N VAL A 148 -10.75 -10.61 -0.35
CA VAL A 148 -10.79 -10.32 -1.78
C VAL A 148 -9.36 -10.02 -2.23
N LEU A 149 -8.76 -10.94 -2.98
CA LEU A 149 -7.38 -10.79 -3.44
C LEU A 149 -7.32 -10.01 -4.75
N THR A 150 -6.45 -9.01 -4.80
CA THR A 150 -6.17 -8.31 -6.05
C THR A 150 -5.36 -9.20 -6.99
N HIS A 151 -4.42 -9.95 -6.42
CA HIS A 151 -3.59 -10.94 -7.10
C HIS A 151 -2.86 -11.83 -6.07
N LEU A 152 -2.01 -12.76 -6.54
CA LEU A 152 -1.46 -13.80 -5.67
C LEU A 152 0.04 -13.64 -5.38
N HIS A 153 0.59 -12.41 -5.37
CA HIS A 153 1.93 -12.19 -4.85
C HIS A 153 1.99 -12.32 -3.33
N ILE A 154 3.21 -12.42 -2.83
CA ILE A 154 3.52 -12.74 -1.42
C ILE A 154 2.94 -11.73 -0.43
N ASP A 155 2.98 -10.46 -0.76
CA ASP A 155 2.52 -9.34 0.09
C ASP A 155 1.01 -9.07 -0.02
N HIS A 156 0.30 -9.82 -0.87
CA HIS A 156 -1.15 -9.79 -1.00
C HIS A 156 -1.80 -11.05 -0.46
N ALA A 157 -1.20 -12.22 -0.70
CA ALA A 157 -1.79 -13.52 -0.34
C ALA A 157 -1.02 -14.26 0.78
N GLY A 158 0.09 -13.71 1.28
CA GLY A 158 0.98 -14.40 2.23
C GLY A 158 0.44 -14.53 3.64
N GLY A 159 -0.58 -13.74 4.01
CA GLY A 159 -1.13 -13.71 5.36
C GLY A 159 -2.26 -14.68 5.66
N ILE A 160 -2.70 -15.50 4.70
CA ILE A 160 -3.89 -16.36 4.84
C ILE A 160 -3.66 -17.52 5.80
N MET A 161 -2.48 -18.14 5.76
CA MET A 161 -2.11 -19.25 6.63
C MET A 161 -1.06 -18.84 7.65
N SER A 162 -1.04 -19.55 8.77
CA SER A 162 0.00 -19.45 9.79
C SER A 162 1.39 -19.76 9.24
N GLU A 163 2.44 -19.46 10.00
CA GLU A 163 3.82 -19.68 9.60
C GLU A 163 4.11 -21.14 9.24
N ASP A 164 3.57 -22.08 10.00
CA ASP A 164 3.71 -23.52 9.74
C ASP A 164 2.77 -24.05 8.65
N GLY A 165 1.90 -23.21 8.08
CA GLY A 165 0.94 -23.55 7.05
C GLY A 165 -0.24 -24.44 7.50
N LYS A 166 -0.43 -24.64 8.81
CA LYS A 166 -1.44 -25.57 9.34
C LYS A 166 -2.73 -24.89 9.79
N THR A 167 -2.66 -23.64 10.19
CA THR A 167 -3.80 -22.90 10.73
C THR A 167 -4.19 -21.79 9.80
N ARG A 168 -5.50 -21.60 9.61
CA ARG A 168 -6.08 -20.46 8.87
C ARG A 168 -6.07 -19.23 9.78
N ASN A 169 -5.39 -18.16 9.38
CA ASN A 169 -5.40 -16.91 10.16
C ASN A 169 -6.78 -16.23 10.14
N PHE A 170 -7.53 -16.43 9.06
CA PHE A 170 -8.90 -15.90 8.87
C PHE A 170 -9.86 -17.08 8.70
N PRO A 171 -10.27 -17.75 9.80
CA PRO A 171 -10.94 -19.05 9.74
C PRO A 171 -12.31 -19.01 9.06
N ASN A 172 -13.03 -17.88 9.15
CA ASN A 172 -14.41 -17.74 8.69
C ASN A 172 -14.54 -17.12 7.29
N ALA A 173 -13.43 -16.59 6.70
CA ALA A 173 -13.48 -15.85 5.46
C ALA A 173 -13.63 -16.73 4.24
N GLN A 174 -14.54 -16.42 3.32
CA GLN A 174 -14.43 -16.83 1.91
C GLN A 174 -13.28 -16.11 1.24
N ILE A 175 -12.64 -16.73 0.25
CA ILE A 175 -11.49 -16.15 -0.47
C ILE A 175 -11.86 -15.97 -1.94
N PHE A 176 -11.81 -14.72 -2.40
CA PHE A 176 -12.09 -14.33 -3.78
C PHE A 176 -10.77 -14.12 -4.52
N THR A 177 -10.60 -14.78 -5.65
CA THR A 177 -9.42 -14.67 -6.52
C THR A 177 -9.79 -14.98 -7.96
N THR A 178 -8.86 -14.85 -8.91
CA THR A 178 -9.09 -15.20 -10.30
C THR A 178 -8.60 -16.61 -10.63
N GLU A 179 -9.30 -17.27 -11.55
CA GLU A 179 -8.86 -18.55 -12.07
C GLU A 179 -7.52 -18.44 -12.81
N ALA A 180 -7.28 -17.31 -13.48
CA ALA A 180 -6.06 -17.06 -14.21
C ALA A 180 -4.83 -17.08 -13.27
N ASP A 181 -4.84 -16.30 -12.18
CA ASP A 181 -3.75 -16.30 -11.20
C ASP A 181 -3.64 -17.64 -10.49
N PHE A 182 -4.76 -18.21 -10.05
CA PHE A 182 -4.76 -19.50 -9.35
C PHE A 182 -4.10 -20.61 -10.16
N ASN A 183 -4.37 -20.70 -11.47
CA ASN A 183 -3.78 -21.71 -12.32
C ASN A 183 -2.33 -21.39 -12.70
N PHE A 184 -2.02 -20.15 -13.00
CA PHE A 184 -0.67 -19.72 -13.41
C PHE A 184 0.37 -20.01 -12.32
N TRP A 185 0.10 -19.59 -11.08
CA TRP A 185 1.07 -19.71 -10.00
C TRP A 185 1.28 -21.13 -9.47
N GLN A 186 0.47 -22.11 -9.86
CA GLN A 186 0.69 -23.52 -9.55
C GLN A 186 1.66 -24.20 -10.53
N SER A 187 2.01 -23.55 -11.64
CA SER A 187 2.84 -24.15 -12.70
C SER A 187 4.23 -24.53 -12.19
N GLU A 188 4.65 -25.77 -12.49
CA GLU A 188 6.01 -26.26 -12.21
C GLU A 188 7.08 -25.53 -13.04
N LYS A 189 6.70 -24.90 -14.15
CA LYS A 189 7.62 -24.10 -14.98
C LYS A 189 8.19 -22.88 -14.24
N LEU A 190 7.60 -22.50 -13.11
CA LEU A 190 8.06 -21.39 -12.29
C LEU A 190 9.17 -21.77 -11.30
N ILE A 191 9.45 -23.08 -11.14
CA ILE A 191 10.52 -23.57 -10.27
C ILE A 191 11.88 -23.11 -10.81
N GLY A 192 12.73 -22.59 -9.92
CA GLY A 192 14.05 -22.05 -10.26
C GLY A 192 14.02 -20.69 -10.95
N THR A 193 12.85 -20.05 -11.06
CA THR A 193 12.71 -18.68 -11.59
C THR A 193 12.45 -17.68 -10.45
N PRO A 194 12.59 -16.37 -10.67
CA PRO A 194 12.18 -15.34 -9.69
C PRO A 194 10.72 -15.45 -9.26
N ALA A 195 9.85 -16.05 -10.07
CA ALA A 195 8.43 -16.25 -9.80
C ALA A 195 8.13 -17.40 -8.83
N GLU A 196 9.11 -18.20 -8.42
CA GLU A 196 8.94 -19.34 -7.51
C GLU A 196 8.41 -18.92 -6.13
N THR A 197 8.74 -17.70 -5.68
CA THR A 197 8.24 -17.17 -4.42
C THR A 197 6.71 -17.05 -4.43
N SER A 198 6.13 -16.52 -5.50
CA SER A 198 4.67 -16.42 -5.66
C SER A 198 4.03 -17.80 -5.81
N ARG A 199 4.68 -18.73 -6.51
CA ARG A 199 4.25 -20.14 -6.55
C ARG A 199 4.19 -20.73 -5.14
N THR A 200 5.24 -20.58 -4.35
CA THR A 200 5.30 -21.07 -2.96
C THR A 200 4.20 -20.44 -2.10
N THR A 201 3.95 -19.13 -2.28
CA THR A 201 2.85 -18.42 -1.61
C THR A 201 1.50 -19.07 -1.92
N VAL A 202 1.22 -19.34 -3.19
CA VAL A 202 -0.04 -19.96 -3.61
C VAL A 202 -0.18 -21.40 -3.08
N LEU A 203 0.87 -22.20 -3.16
CA LEU A 203 0.84 -23.55 -2.63
C LEU A 203 0.63 -23.60 -1.11
N LYS A 204 1.16 -22.66 -0.37
CA LYS A 204 1.02 -22.58 1.09
C LYS A 204 -0.31 -21.94 1.52
N ASN A 205 -0.74 -20.86 0.87
CA ASN A 205 -1.83 -20.01 1.36
C ASN A 205 -3.16 -20.25 0.63
N ILE A 206 -3.13 -20.56 -0.67
CA ILE A 206 -4.36 -20.65 -1.48
C ILE A 206 -4.80 -22.10 -1.67
N VAL A 207 -3.89 -23.00 -2.04
CA VAL A 207 -4.23 -24.39 -2.32
C VAL A 207 -4.88 -25.12 -1.13
N PRO A 208 -4.45 -24.94 0.14
CA PRO A 208 -5.12 -25.54 1.30
C PRO A 208 -6.54 -24.98 1.58
N ASN A 209 -6.91 -23.90 0.89
CA ASN A 209 -8.18 -23.20 1.08
C ASN A 209 -9.15 -23.38 -0.11
N LYS A 210 -8.95 -24.39 -0.96
CA LYS A 210 -9.79 -24.66 -2.15
C LYS A 210 -11.28 -24.79 -1.84
N ASP A 211 -11.62 -25.25 -0.63
CA ASP A 211 -12.97 -25.46 -0.13
C ASP A 211 -13.76 -24.15 0.00
N ARG A 212 -13.08 -22.99 0.05
CA ARG A 212 -13.69 -21.67 0.24
C ARG A 212 -13.28 -20.63 -0.80
N LEU A 213 -12.70 -21.07 -1.93
CA LEU A 213 -12.36 -20.20 -3.04
C LEU A 213 -13.59 -19.85 -3.87
N VAL A 214 -13.70 -18.58 -4.24
CA VAL A 214 -14.68 -18.05 -5.20
C VAL A 214 -13.92 -17.43 -6.37
N MET A 215 -14.15 -17.92 -7.58
CA MET A 215 -13.47 -17.42 -8.78
C MET A 215 -14.16 -16.18 -9.31
N VAL A 216 -13.39 -15.10 -9.42
CA VAL A 216 -13.85 -13.77 -9.82
C VAL A 216 -13.60 -13.56 -11.31
N LYS A 217 -14.55 -12.89 -11.98
CA LYS A 217 -14.48 -12.51 -13.39
C LYS A 217 -14.54 -10.99 -13.55
N ASP A 218 -14.01 -10.49 -14.67
CA ASP A 218 -14.14 -9.09 -15.06
C ASP A 218 -15.60 -8.63 -15.09
N GLY A 219 -15.86 -7.43 -14.57
CA GLY A 219 -17.20 -6.82 -14.52
C GLY A 219 -18.14 -7.44 -13.49
N GLN A 220 -17.75 -8.50 -12.78
CA GLN A 220 -18.61 -9.17 -11.79
C GLN A 220 -18.78 -8.29 -10.54
N GLU A 221 -20.01 -8.11 -10.10
CA GLU A 221 -20.31 -7.67 -8.75
C GLU A 221 -20.13 -8.87 -7.80
N ILE A 222 -19.04 -8.86 -7.03
CA ILE A 222 -18.64 -9.99 -6.16
C ILE A 222 -19.35 -10.00 -4.82
N LEU A 223 -19.67 -8.81 -4.34
CA LEU A 223 -20.46 -8.52 -3.13
C LEU A 223 -21.22 -7.21 -3.39
N PRO A 224 -22.32 -6.92 -2.69
CA PRO A 224 -23.11 -5.72 -2.95
C PRO A 224 -22.27 -4.44 -2.96
N GLY A 225 -22.28 -3.71 -4.07
CA GLY A 225 -21.52 -2.48 -4.27
C GLY A 225 -20.03 -2.67 -4.56
N ILE A 226 -19.53 -3.90 -4.75
CA ILE A 226 -18.12 -4.20 -5.05
C ILE A 226 -18.00 -4.89 -6.40
N GLN A 227 -17.53 -4.17 -7.41
CA GLN A 227 -17.36 -4.66 -8.77
C GLN A 227 -15.88 -4.91 -9.09
N ALA A 228 -15.58 -6.08 -9.64
CA ALA A 228 -14.25 -6.45 -10.11
C ALA A 228 -13.96 -5.81 -11.48
N ILE A 229 -12.73 -5.33 -11.66
CA ILE A 229 -12.22 -4.73 -12.91
C ILE A 229 -10.91 -5.41 -13.26
N SER A 230 -10.86 -6.10 -14.39
CA SER A 230 -9.63 -6.75 -14.86
C SER A 230 -8.56 -5.74 -15.22
N SER A 231 -7.38 -5.91 -14.62
CA SER A 231 -6.21 -5.05 -14.83
C SER A 231 -4.91 -5.89 -14.94
N PRO A 232 -4.86 -6.84 -15.90
CA PRO A 232 -3.78 -7.81 -16.02
C PRO A 232 -2.44 -7.17 -16.42
N GLY A 233 -1.36 -7.90 -16.17
CA GLY A 233 -0.01 -7.55 -16.59
C GLY A 233 0.97 -7.63 -15.43
N HIS A 234 0.65 -7.00 -14.30
CA HIS A 234 1.42 -7.20 -13.06
C HIS A 234 1.39 -8.69 -12.68
N THR A 235 0.21 -9.27 -12.59
CA THR A 235 0.00 -10.71 -12.73
C THR A 235 -0.98 -10.99 -13.87
N VAL A 236 -1.07 -12.25 -14.29
CA VAL A 236 -1.95 -12.67 -15.38
C VAL A 236 -3.43 -12.48 -15.03
N GLY A 237 -3.78 -12.55 -13.76
CA GLY A 237 -5.14 -12.43 -13.24
C GLY A 237 -5.36 -11.23 -12.32
N HIS A 238 -4.49 -10.21 -12.36
CA HIS A 238 -4.62 -9.04 -11.49
C HIS A 238 -5.96 -8.32 -11.67
N MET A 239 -6.59 -7.98 -10.54
CA MET A 239 -7.86 -7.27 -10.44
C MET A 239 -7.74 -5.99 -9.62
N SER A 240 -8.45 -4.97 -10.07
CA SER A 240 -8.83 -3.80 -9.28
C SER A 240 -10.30 -3.91 -8.89
N TYR A 241 -10.75 -3.15 -7.90
CA TYR A 241 -12.14 -3.22 -7.43
C TYR A 241 -12.75 -1.83 -7.29
N MET A 242 -13.93 -1.64 -7.89
CA MET A 242 -14.74 -0.45 -7.68
C MET A 242 -15.73 -0.68 -6.53
N ILE A 243 -15.67 0.18 -5.53
CA ILE A 243 -16.53 0.14 -4.34
C ILE A 243 -17.51 1.31 -4.46
N THR A 244 -18.81 1.03 -4.41
CA THR A 244 -19.86 2.05 -4.53
C THR A 244 -20.85 1.93 -3.40
N SER A 245 -21.12 3.05 -2.70
CA SER A 245 -22.09 3.11 -1.62
C SER A 245 -22.65 4.52 -1.52
N GLY A 246 -23.97 4.67 -1.40
CA GLY A 246 -24.64 5.95 -1.22
C GLY A 246 -24.29 6.98 -2.30
N GLY A 247 -24.14 6.55 -3.55
CA GLY A 247 -23.76 7.40 -4.68
C GLY A 247 -22.29 7.89 -4.65
N LYS A 248 -21.45 7.34 -3.78
CA LYS A 248 -20.00 7.57 -3.74
C LYS A 248 -19.27 6.37 -4.28
N SER A 249 -18.25 6.61 -5.11
CA SER A 249 -17.36 5.59 -5.65
C SER A 249 -15.95 5.75 -5.11
N PHE A 250 -15.27 4.62 -4.92
CA PHE A 250 -13.88 4.51 -4.48
C PHE A 250 -13.24 3.32 -5.18
N CYS A 251 -12.00 3.44 -5.61
CA CYS A 251 -11.32 2.35 -6.31
C CYS A 251 -10.17 1.80 -5.46
N LEU A 252 -10.12 0.48 -5.28
CA LEU A 252 -8.92 -0.23 -4.85
C LEU A 252 -8.20 -0.71 -6.09
N THR A 253 -6.98 -0.26 -6.31
CA THR A 253 -6.28 -0.51 -7.57
C THR A 253 -5.35 -1.71 -7.55
N GLY A 254 -5.03 -2.25 -6.38
CA GLY A 254 -3.93 -3.21 -6.24
C GLY A 254 -2.62 -2.60 -6.76
N ASP A 255 -1.92 -3.36 -7.57
CA ASP A 255 -0.57 -3.10 -8.03
C ASP A 255 -0.47 -2.54 -9.45
N ILE A 256 -1.45 -1.73 -9.86
CA ILE A 256 -1.32 -0.99 -11.12
C ILE A 256 -0.13 -0.01 -11.10
N ALA A 257 0.28 0.46 -9.90
CA ALA A 257 1.44 1.31 -9.70
C ALA A 257 2.05 1.07 -8.32
N HIS A 258 3.32 0.71 -8.26
CA HIS A 258 4.04 0.46 -7.02
C HIS A 258 4.71 1.72 -6.43
N HIS A 259 4.84 2.77 -7.23
CA HIS A 259 5.55 3.98 -6.86
C HIS A 259 5.04 5.17 -7.68
N SER A 260 5.15 6.39 -7.15
CA SER A 260 4.75 7.63 -7.81
C SER A 260 5.41 7.84 -9.19
N ILE A 261 6.67 7.45 -9.36
CA ILE A 261 7.35 7.59 -10.64
C ILE A 261 6.72 6.73 -11.76
N LEU A 262 6.06 5.62 -11.43
CA LEU A 262 5.30 4.82 -12.39
C LEU A 262 4.01 5.52 -12.84
N LEU A 263 3.48 6.45 -12.04
CA LEU A 263 2.39 7.32 -12.46
C LEU A 263 2.90 8.40 -13.41
N ARG A 264 4.04 9.03 -13.07
CA ARG A 264 4.67 10.06 -13.93
C ARG A 264 5.17 9.51 -15.28
N ARG A 265 5.61 8.27 -15.30
CA ARG A 265 6.08 7.53 -16.48
C ARG A 265 5.34 6.20 -16.62
N PRO A 266 4.06 6.23 -17.04
CA PRO A 266 3.19 5.05 -16.97
C PRO A 266 3.62 3.88 -17.88
N LYS A 267 4.52 4.13 -18.84
CA LYS A 267 5.13 3.09 -19.67
C LYS A 267 6.36 2.43 -19.05
N MET A 268 6.90 3.01 -17.97
CA MET A 268 7.95 2.36 -17.18
C MET A 268 7.40 1.09 -16.54
N GLY A 269 8.23 0.06 -16.44
CA GLY A 269 7.88 -1.21 -15.81
C GLY A 269 8.49 -1.36 -14.43
N ILE A 270 8.14 -2.44 -13.77
CA ILE A 270 8.77 -2.90 -12.53
C ILE A 270 9.16 -4.37 -12.66
N GLY A 271 10.24 -4.77 -11.97
CA GLY A 271 10.80 -6.12 -12.08
C GLY A 271 9.88 -7.24 -11.58
N PHE A 272 8.76 -6.89 -10.97
CA PHE A 272 7.75 -7.84 -10.47
C PHE A 272 6.63 -8.11 -11.48
N ASP A 273 6.55 -7.38 -12.58
CA ASP A 273 5.52 -7.57 -13.59
C ASP A 273 5.73 -8.89 -14.35
N THR A 274 4.68 -9.70 -14.45
CA THR A 274 4.66 -10.89 -15.31
C THR A 274 4.70 -10.51 -16.79
N ASP A 275 4.00 -9.44 -17.17
CA ASP A 275 4.01 -8.80 -18.49
C ASP A 275 4.02 -7.28 -18.31
N SER A 276 5.18 -6.68 -18.46
CA SER A 276 5.40 -5.25 -18.20
C SER A 276 4.69 -4.33 -19.20
N GLU A 277 4.38 -4.82 -20.42
CA GLU A 277 3.64 -4.04 -21.41
C GLU A 277 2.15 -4.05 -21.09
N ALA A 278 1.58 -5.23 -20.78
CA ALA A 278 0.21 -5.35 -20.34
C ALA A 278 -0.02 -4.58 -19.02
N ALA A 279 0.91 -4.62 -18.07
CA ALA A 279 0.86 -3.84 -16.83
C ALA A 279 0.83 -2.33 -17.10
N SER A 280 1.66 -1.85 -18.02
CA SER A 280 1.64 -0.43 -18.44
C SER A 280 0.31 -0.03 -19.06
N ASN A 281 -0.26 -0.87 -19.92
CA ASN A 281 -1.54 -0.62 -20.56
C ASN A 281 -2.69 -0.59 -19.53
N SER A 282 -2.71 -1.53 -18.58
CA SER A 282 -3.67 -1.57 -17.47
C SER A 282 -3.54 -0.33 -16.59
N ARG A 283 -2.32 0.09 -16.26
CA ARG A 283 -2.02 1.32 -15.50
C ARG A 283 -2.58 2.56 -16.19
N ILE A 284 -2.27 2.74 -17.47
CA ILE A 284 -2.75 3.89 -18.25
C ILE A 284 -4.27 3.93 -18.30
N LYS A 285 -4.92 2.81 -18.61
CA LYS A 285 -6.39 2.70 -18.66
C LYS A 285 -7.03 3.04 -17.32
N MET A 286 -6.49 2.49 -16.23
CA MET A 286 -7.01 2.73 -14.87
C MET A 286 -6.80 4.18 -14.44
N CYS A 287 -5.61 4.73 -14.65
CA CYS A 287 -5.31 6.12 -14.30
C CYS A 287 -6.17 7.11 -15.09
N GLU A 288 -6.41 6.86 -16.39
CA GLU A 288 -7.28 7.70 -17.21
C GLU A 288 -8.73 7.69 -16.71
N MET A 289 -9.25 6.51 -16.37
CA MET A 289 -10.59 6.37 -15.78
C MET A 289 -10.70 7.13 -14.46
N LEU A 290 -9.75 6.92 -13.54
CA LEU A 290 -9.76 7.55 -12.23
C LEU A 290 -9.62 9.07 -12.31
N ALA A 291 -8.76 9.57 -13.21
CA ALA A 291 -8.54 11.00 -13.39
C ALA A 291 -9.76 11.68 -14.04
N SER A 292 -10.33 11.11 -15.11
CA SER A 292 -11.48 11.67 -15.83
C SER A 292 -12.74 11.70 -14.98
N GLN A 293 -12.98 10.64 -14.19
CA GLN A 293 -14.16 10.51 -13.34
C GLN A 293 -13.95 11.09 -11.94
N LYS A 294 -12.72 11.55 -11.61
CA LYS A 294 -12.35 12.09 -10.31
C LYS A 294 -12.63 11.13 -9.13
N ILE A 295 -12.50 9.84 -9.37
CA ILE A 295 -12.74 8.81 -8.36
C ILE A 295 -11.50 8.72 -7.46
N PRO A 296 -11.63 8.85 -6.12
CA PRO A 296 -10.54 8.59 -5.21
C PRO A 296 -10.19 7.11 -5.20
N ALA A 297 -8.91 6.81 -4.99
CA ALA A 297 -8.41 5.44 -4.98
C ALA A 297 -7.47 5.17 -3.82
N LEU A 298 -7.42 3.91 -3.40
CA LEU A 298 -6.32 3.37 -2.63
C LEU A 298 -5.38 2.64 -3.58
N ILE A 299 -4.10 3.04 -3.55
CA ILE A 299 -3.03 2.39 -4.29
C ILE A 299 -2.11 1.71 -3.27
N PHE A 300 -1.99 0.40 -3.36
CA PHE A 300 -1.45 -0.46 -2.31
C PHE A 300 -0.05 -0.05 -1.84
N HIS A 301 0.84 0.30 -2.76
CA HIS A 301 2.25 0.58 -2.47
C HIS A 301 2.61 2.06 -2.31
N LEU A 302 1.67 2.99 -2.51
CA LEU A 302 1.96 4.42 -2.36
C LEU A 302 2.08 4.83 -0.88
N PRO A 303 2.68 6.01 -0.61
CA PRO A 303 2.88 6.49 0.75
C PRO A 303 1.61 6.45 1.60
N TRP A 304 1.77 6.00 2.84
CA TRP A 304 0.70 5.82 3.81
C TRP A 304 -0.23 7.05 3.94
N PRO A 305 -1.55 6.88 3.96
CA PRO A 305 -2.34 5.64 3.90
C PRO A 305 -2.70 5.19 2.47
N GLY A 306 -2.03 5.65 1.43
CA GLY A 306 -2.20 5.25 0.03
C GLY A 306 -3.48 5.77 -0.64
N ILE A 307 -4.22 6.69 0.00
CA ILE A 307 -5.50 7.21 -0.47
C ILE A 307 -5.32 8.57 -1.14
N GLY A 308 -5.80 8.69 -2.36
CA GLY A 308 -5.73 9.94 -3.11
C GLY A 308 -6.49 9.93 -4.41
N HIS A 309 -6.38 11.01 -5.15
CA HIS A 309 -6.85 11.13 -6.52
C HIS A 309 -5.68 10.99 -7.50
N ILE A 310 -5.96 10.45 -8.65
CA ILE A 310 -5.08 10.51 -9.80
C ILE A 310 -5.45 11.74 -10.62
N ALA A 311 -4.49 12.60 -10.89
CA ALA A 311 -4.65 13.76 -11.74
C ALA A 311 -3.74 13.65 -12.97
N LYS A 312 -4.24 14.05 -14.14
CA LYS A 312 -3.43 14.11 -15.36
C LYS A 312 -2.33 15.16 -15.19
N GLU A 313 -1.12 14.83 -15.59
CA GLU A 313 0.03 15.73 -15.55
C GLU A 313 0.97 15.39 -16.72
N ASP A 314 1.14 16.32 -17.64
CA ASP A 314 1.94 16.12 -18.86
C ASP A 314 1.58 14.83 -19.62
N GLU A 315 2.57 13.96 -19.87
CA GLU A 315 2.38 12.66 -20.51
C GLU A 315 2.00 11.53 -19.53
N GLY A 316 1.93 11.84 -18.24
CA GLY A 316 1.65 10.89 -17.18
C GLY A 316 0.57 11.37 -16.22
N TYR A 317 0.74 10.99 -14.97
CA TYR A 317 -0.18 11.29 -13.90
C TYR A 317 0.59 11.63 -12.62
N ARG A 318 -0.08 12.34 -11.71
CA ARG A 318 0.40 12.53 -10.34
C ARG A 318 -0.61 12.03 -9.34
N PHE A 319 -0.14 11.57 -8.21
CA PHE A 319 -0.94 11.24 -7.06
C PHE A 319 -1.19 12.49 -6.21
N VAL A 320 -2.45 12.74 -5.88
CA VAL A 320 -2.87 13.85 -5.03
C VAL A 320 -3.48 13.25 -3.77
N PRO A 321 -2.74 13.18 -2.65
CA PRO A 321 -3.26 12.62 -1.42
C PRO A 321 -4.53 13.33 -0.96
N VAL A 322 -5.50 12.59 -0.43
CA VAL A 322 -6.64 13.21 0.26
C VAL A 322 -6.19 13.81 1.59
N PRO A 323 -6.80 14.91 2.05
CA PRO A 323 -6.56 15.42 3.39
C PRO A 323 -6.90 14.37 4.45
N ILE A 324 -6.01 14.17 5.41
CA ILE A 324 -6.33 13.36 6.60
C ILE A 324 -7.27 14.20 7.47
N ILE A 325 -8.49 13.71 7.63
CA ILE A 325 -9.50 14.36 8.49
C ILE A 325 -9.41 13.71 9.85
N PRO A 326 -9.02 14.42 10.91
CA PRO A 326 -9.11 13.91 12.28
C PRO A 326 -10.55 13.52 12.59
N ALA A 327 -10.72 12.39 13.32
CA ALA A 327 -12.02 11.92 13.77
C ALA A 327 -12.65 12.85 14.80
#